data_2ed6182c59e777e7973ba453b1adb856
#
_entry.id   2ed6182c59e777e7973ba453b1adb856
#
_cell.length_a   1.000
_cell.length_b   1.000
_cell.length_c   1.000
_cell.angle_alpha   90.00
_cell.angle_beta   90.00
_cell.angle_gamma   90.00
#
_symmetry.space_group_name_H-M   'P 1'
#
loop_
_entity.id
_entity.type
_entity.pdbx_description
1 polymer ?
#
loop_
_entity_poly.entity_id
_entity_poly.type
_entity_poly.pdbx_seq_one_letter_code
_entity_poly.pdbx_strand_id
1 'polypeptide(L)'
;MILEGRILLFNNVSKNGDIFSKDCKIDIPEKVPLTWNFNHEQIIGFANVTKDDKGLSAKAETFSNEMIGIEDLSSIFEDGKFGAGGYYSNVKMHNNGSSIVVNEAKLREVALVSDPVNEEYSFEIVEDKND
;
A
#
# COMPACT_ATOMS: atom_id res chain seq x y z
N MET A 1 -0.81 10.44 12.94
CA MET A 1 0.42 10.34 12.13
C MET A 1 0.03 10.35 10.67
N ILE A 2 0.72 11.12 9.86
CA ILE A 2 0.49 11.17 8.42
C ILE A 2 1.67 10.49 7.73
N LEU A 3 1.34 9.57 6.82
CA LEU A 3 2.29 8.75 6.09
C LEU A 3 2.12 8.99 4.59
N GLU A 4 3.21 8.98 3.86
CA GLU A 4 3.19 9.01 2.40
C GLU A 4 4.09 7.92 1.86
N GLY A 5 3.69 7.32 0.76
CA GLY A 5 4.51 6.29 0.16
C GLY A 5 4.03 5.76 -1.17
N ARG A 6 4.88 4.95 -1.76
CA ARG A 6 4.63 4.22 -2.99
C ARG A 6 4.09 2.84 -2.65
N ILE A 7 2.94 2.47 -3.21
CA ILE A 7 2.34 1.16 -2.98
C ILE A 7 2.34 0.27 -4.23
N LEU A 8 2.63 0.83 -5.39
CA LEU A 8 2.70 0.09 -6.64
C LEU A 8 3.58 0.85 -7.64
N LEU A 9 4.45 0.11 -8.32
CA LEU A 9 5.22 0.59 -9.49
C LEU A 9 4.81 -0.22 -10.70
N PHE A 10 4.40 0.49 -11.77
CA PHE A 10 4.07 -0.16 -13.04
C PHE A 10 5.31 -0.76 -13.69
N ASN A 11 5.12 -1.85 -14.42
CA ASN A 11 6.16 -2.52 -15.19
C ASN A 11 7.33 -3.03 -14.33
N ASN A 12 7.10 -3.23 -13.03
CA ASN A 12 8.05 -3.82 -12.10
C ASN A 12 7.55 -5.18 -11.65
N VAL A 13 8.41 -6.19 -11.69
CA VAL A 13 8.06 -7.54 -11.24
C VAL A 13 8.16 -7.61 -9.72
N SER A 14 7.06 -7.99 -9.07
CA SER A 14 7.03 -8.22 -7.62
C SER A 14 7.69 -9.55 -7.25
N LYS A 15 8.01 -9.75 -5.98
CA LYS A 15 8.58 -11.02 -5.48
C LYS A 15 7.69 -12.22 -5.79
N ASN A 16 6.38 -12.03 -5.90
CA ASN A 16 5.41 -13.08 -6.25
C ASN A 16 5.27 -13.30 -7.76
N GLY A 17 6.04 -12.60 -8.59
CA GLY A 17 6.04 -12.78 -10.04
C GLY A 17 5.02 -11.95 -10.81
N ASP A 18 4.20 -11.18 -10.12
CA ASP A 18 3.19 -10.31 -10.75
C ASP A 18 3.81 -9.03 -11.27
N ILE A 19 3.25 -8.53 -12.38
CA ILE A 19 3.59 -7.23 -12.91
C ILE A 19 2.29 -6.49 -13.26
N PHE A 20 2.16 -5.25 -12.78
CA PHE A 20 1.06 -4.37 -13.18
C PHE A 20 1.55 -3.53 -14.35
N SER A 21 0.91 -3.67 -15.51
CA SER A 21 1.29 -2.86 -16.67
C SER A 21 0.82 -1.42 -16.46
N LYS A 22 1.49 -0.50 -17.15
CA LYS A 22 1.10 0.92 -17.12
C LYS A 22 -0.34 1.13 -17.63
N ASP A 23 -0.80 0.25 -18.50
CA ASP A 23 -2.16 0.29 -19.06
C ASP A 23 -3.19 -0.43 -18.18
N CYS A 24 -2.78 -0.95 -17.04
CA CYS A 24 -3.68 -1.62 -16.12
C CYS A 24 -4.79 -0.67 -15.65
N LYS A 25 -6.02 -1.15 -15.73
CA LYS A 25 -7.17 -0.41 -15.23
C LYS A 25 -7.35 -0.72 -13.76
N ILE A 26 -7.09 0.27 -12.92
CA ILE A 26 -7.23 0.12 -11.47
C ILE A 26 -8.38 1.01 -11.00
N ASP A 27 -9.39 0.37 -10.41
CA ASP A 27 -10.46 1.09 -9.74
C ASP A 27 -9.97 1.50 -8.35
N ILE A 28 -9.86 2.81 -8.13
CA ILE A 28 -9.33 3.38 -6.89
C ILE A 28 -10.48 4.10 -6.18
N PRO A 29 -10.97 3.57 -5.04
CA PRO A 29 -11.98 4.27 -4.24
C PRO A 29 -11.43 5.60 -3.72
N GLU A 30 -12.31 6.54 -3.45
CA GLU A 30 -11.94 7.84 -2.90
C GLU A 30 -11.14 7.70 -1.60
N LYS A 31 -11.49 6.71 -0.79
CA LYS A 31 -10.86 6.44 0.49
C LYS A 31 -10.80 4.94 0.73
N VAL A 32 -9.63 4.46 1.13
CA VAL A 32 -9.43 3.04 1.42
C VAL A 32 -8.91 2.87 2.85
N PRO A 33 -9.24 1.76 3.51
CA PRO A 33 -8.70 1.50 4.84
C PRO A 33 -7.20 1.24 4.79
N LEU A 34 -6.51 1.70 5.84
CA LEU A 34 -5.12 1.35 6.11
C LEU A 34 -5.13 0.25 7.16
N THR A 35 -4.48 -0.87 6.86
CA THR A 35 -4.45 -2.04 7.73
C THR A 35 -3.02 -2.40 8.14
N TRP A 36 -2.91 -3.31 9.12
CA TRP A 36 -1.63 -3.87 9.55
C TRP A 36 -1.44 -5.24 8.91
N ASN A 37 -0.41 -5.37 8.06
CA ASN A 37 -0.08 -6.63 7.37
C ASN A 37 -1.28 -7.29 6.67
N PHE A 38 -2.18 -6.47 6.09
CA PHE A 38 -3.39 -6.94 5.41
C PHE A 38 -4.37 -7.68 6.32
N ASN A 39 -4.32 -7.42 7.61
CA ASN A 39 -5.34 -7.92 8.53
C ASN A 39 -6.57 -7.03 8.40
N HIS A 40 -7.58 -7.53 7.70
CA HIS A 40 -8.81 -6.78 7.40
C HIS A 40 -9.60 -6.39 8.66
N GLU A 41 -9.35 -7.05 9.77
CA GLU A 41 -10.00 -6.76 11.05
C GLU A 41 -9.26 -5.70 11.85
N GLN A 42 -8.03 -5.37 11.47
CA GLN A 42 -7.21 -4.39 12.18
C GLN A 42 -6.97 -3.15 11.30
N ILE A 43 -8.00 -2.32 11.23
CA ILE A 43 -7.92 -1.05 10.52
C ILE A 43 -7.25 -0.03 11.44
N ILE A 44 -6.14 0.55 10.99
CA ILE A 44 -5.36 1.50 11.78
C ILE A 44 -5.44 2.93 11.25
N GLY A 45 -6.15 3.14 10.16
CA GLY A 45 -6.34 4.46 9.58
C GLY A 45 -7.01 4.37 8.23
N PHE A 46 -6.91 5.45 7.45
CA PHE A 46 -7.43 5.51 6.09
C PHE A 46 -6.41 6.17 5.16
N ALA A 47 -6.51 5.84 3.88
CA ALA A 47 -5.60 6.36 2.87
C ALA A 47 -6.36 6.90 1.66
N ASN A 48 -5.78 7.94 1.05
CA ASN A 48 -6.14 8.41 -0.28
C ASN A 48 -5.03 7.97 -1.22
N VAL A 49 -5.41 7.38 -2.36
CA VAL A 49 -4.47 6.82 -3.31
C VAL A 49 -4.62 7.55 -4.65
N THR A 50 -3.49 7.91 -5.23
CA THR A 50 -3.46 8.56 -6.54
C THR A 50 -2.62 7.76 -7.52
N LYS A 51 -3.03 7.78 -8.78
CA LYS A 51 -2.32 7.16 -9.88
C LYS A 51 -1.49 8.22 -10.61
N ASP A 52 -0.22 7.92 -10.85
CA ASP A 52 0.65 8.74 -11.67
C ASP A 52 1.31 7.88 -12.77
N ASP A 53 2.26 8.44 -13.51
CA ASP A 53 2.94 7.72 -14.59
C ASP A 53 3.76 6.53 -14.10
N LYS A 54 4.16 6.52 -12.84
CA LYS A 54 5.02 5.50 -12.26
C LYS A 54 4.24 4.38 -11.57
N GLY A 55 3.04 4.66 -11.11
CA GLY A 55 2.24 3.69 -10.38
C GLY A 55 1.22 4.34 -9.45
N LEU A 56 1.08 3.79 -8.25
CA LEU A 56 0.19 4.31 -7.23
C LEU A 56 0.97 4.80 -6.02
N SER A 57 0.59 5.97 -5.54
CA SER A 57 1.09 6.50 -4.28
C SER A 57 -0.08 6.73 -3.33
N ALA A 58 0.21 6.64 -2.03
CA ALA A 58 -0.79 6.77 -0.99
C ALA A 58 -0.39 7.82 0.02
N LYS A 59 -1.39 8.55 0.49
CA LYS A 59 -1.27 9.42 1.67
C LYS A 59 -2.24 8.88 2.71
N ALA A 60 -1.72 8.45 3.84
CA ALA A 60 -2.49 7.79 4.88
C ALA A 60 -2.46 8.59 6.18
N GLU A 61 -3.55 8.53 6.90
CA GLU A 61 -3.66 9.10 8.23
C GLU A 61 -4.05 8.00 9.20
N THR A 62 -3.24 7.80 10.25
CA THR A 62 -3.50 6.78 11.26
C THR A 62 -4.44 7.33 12.33
N PHE A 63 -5.22 6.44 12.93
CA PHE A 63 -5.96 6.74 14.15
C PHE A 63 -4.99 7.04 15.29
N SER A 64 -5.50 7.55 16.41
CA SER A 64 -4.67 7.73 17.60
C SER A 64 -4.14 6.38 18.10
N ASN A 65 -2.96 6.37 18.72
CA ASN A 65 -2.35 5.15 19.23
C ASN A 65 -3.27 4.39 20.20
N GLU A 66 -4.07 5.11 20.98
CA GLU A 66 -5.04 4.49 21.89
C GLU A 66 -6.09 3.67 21.15
N MET A 67 -6.58 4.17 20.02
CA MET A 67 -7.63 3.49 19.23
C MET A 67 -7.14 2.21 18.57
N ILE A 68 -5.87 2.16 18.21
CA ILE A 68 -5.30 1.01 17.50
C ILE A 68 -4.55 0.05 18.43
N GLY A 69 -4.43 0.39 19.71
CA GLY A 69 -3.78 -0.47 20.70
C GLY A 69 -2.27 -0.56 20.58
N ILE A 70 -1.65 0.33 19.83
CA ILE A 70 -0.19 0.39 19.66
C ILE A 70 0.29 1.68 20.33
N GLU A 71 1.10 1.55 21.38
CA GLU A 71 1.54 2.69 22.18
C GLU A 71 2.35 3.71 21.38
N ASP A 72 3.22 3.22 20.51
CA ASP A 72 4.09 4.08 19.70
C ASP A 72 4.27 3.49 18.30
N LEU A 73 3.36 3.84 17.42
CA LEU A 73 3.40 3.34 16.05
C LEU A 73 4.65 3.83 15.31
N SER A 74 5.14 5.02 15.62
CA SER A 74 6.32 5.57 14.95
C SER A 74 7.59 4.77 15.24
N SER A 75 7.63 4.04 16.37
CA SER A 75 8.81 3.26 16.76
C SER A 75 9.14 2.11 15.82
N ILE A 76 8.16 1.63 15.03
CA ILE A 76 8.38 0.55 14.06
C ILE A 76 9.05 1.03 12.77
N PHE A 77 9.11 2.34 12.55
CA PHE A 77 9.67 2.91 11.32
C PHE A 77 11.19 3.05 11.46
N GLU A 78 11.93 2.18 10.78
CA GLU A 78 13.39 2.26 10.71
C GLU A 78 13.78 3.36 9.73
N ASP A 79 14.60 4.31 10.21
CA ASP A 79 15.00 5.50 9.43
C ASP A 79 13.77 6.26 8.87
N GLY A 80 12.65 6.22 9.59
CA GLY A 80 11.42 6.88 9.19
C GLY A 80 10.63 6.16 8.11
N LYS A 81 10.99 4.91 7.80
CA LYS A 81 10.35 4.12 6.73
C LYS A 81 9.85 2.78 7.23
N PHE A 82 8.75 2.32 6.62
CA PHE A 82 8.23 0.98 6.84
C PHE A 82 7.58 0.49 5.54
N GLY A 83 7.58 -0.83 5.31
CA GLY A 83 7.05 -1.42 4.09
C GLY A 83 5.58 -1.10 3.85
N ALA A 84 5.21 -1.00 2.58
CA ALA A 84 3.85 -0.68 2.15
C ALA A 84 3.37 -1.69 1.11
N GLY A 85 2.05 -1.81 0.97
CA GLY A 85 1.45 -2.61 -0.07
C GLY A 85 -0.01 -2.28 -0.29
N GLY A 86 -0.54 -2.77 -1.40
CA GLY A 86 -1.95 -2.67 -1.74
C GLY A 86 -2.57 -4.05 -1.83
N TYR A 87 -3.82 -4.17 -1.41
CA TYR A 87 -4.61 -5.38 -1.59
C TYR A 87 -5.66 -5.14 -2.67
N TYR A 88 -5.69 -6.03 -3.66
CA TYR A 88 -6.53 -5.88 -4.84
C TYR A 88 -7.50 -7.05 -4.96
N SER A 89 -8.68 -6.77 -5.49
CA SER A 89 -9.68 -7.78 -5.83
C SER A 89 -10.10 -7.60 -7.29
N ASN A 90 -10.92 -8.52 -7.79
CA ASN A 90 -11.43 -8.50 -9.16
C ASN A 90 -10.30 -8.40 -10.18
N VAL A 91 -9.21 -9.13 -9.91
CA VAL A 91 -7.98 -9.06 -10.70
C VAL A 91 -8.17 -9.86 -11.99
N LYS A 92 -7.91 -9.21 -13.12
CA LYS A 92 -7.83 -9.86 -14.43
C LYS A 92 -6.39 -9.86 -14.87
N MET A 93 -5.88 -11.03 -15.22
CA MET A 93 -4.47 -11.20 -15.53
C MET A 93 -4.27 -12.17 -16.68
N HIS A 94 -3.09 -12.12 -17.32
CA HIS A 94 -2.68 -13.09 -18.31
C HIS A 94 -1.21 -13.43 -18.12
N ASN A 95 -0.81 -14.63 -18.57
CA ASN A 95 0.58 -15.07 -18.53
C ASN A 95 1.21 -14.74 -19.87
N ASN A 96 2.31 -13.97 -19.87
CA ASN A 96 3.02 -13.60 -21.10
C ASN A 96 4.23 -14.50 -21.36
N GLY A 97 4.35 -15.63 -20.63
CA GLY A 97 5.44 -16.60 -20.75
C GLY A 97 6.54 -16.43 -19.71
N SER A 98 6.79 -15.25 -19.20
CA SER A 98 7.82 -14.97 -18.19
C SER A 98 7.26 -14.39 -16.90
N SER A 99 6.11 -13.78 -16.95
CA SER A 99 5.46 -13.19 -15.76
C SER A 99 3.95 -13.16 -15.91
N ILE A 100 3.27 -12.92 -14.81
CA ILE A 100 1.82 -12.75 -14.79
C ILE A 100 1.53 -11.27 -14.84
N VAL A 101 0.87 -10.83 -15.91
CA VAL A 101 0.56 -9.42 -16.14
C VAL A 101 -0.86 -9.12 -15.68
N VAL A 102 -0.98 -8.18 -14.76
CA VAL A 102 -2.29 -7.71 -14.28
C VAL A 102 -2.80 -6.62 -15.21
N ASN A 103 -3.99 -6.83 -15.76
CA ASN A 103 -4.63 -5.92 -16.70
C ASN A 103 -5.70 -5.05 -16.06
N GLU A 104 -6.32 -5.57 -15.01
CA GLU A 104 -7.43 -4.92 -14.34
C GLU A 104 -7.46 -5.34 -12.88
N ALA A 105 -7.72 -4.40 -11.99
CA ALA A 105 -7.82 -4.68 -10.57
C ALA A 105 -8.67 -3.62 -9.86
N LYS A 106 -9.17 -3.96 -8.68
CA LYS A 106 -9.80 -2.99 -7.79
C LYS A 106 -9.00 -2.92 -6.50
N LEU A 107 -8.55 -1.73 -6.14
CA LEU A 107 -7.86 -1.51 -4.87
C LEU A 107 -8.86 -1.60 -3.71
N ARG A 108 -8.57 -2.44 -2.73
CA ARG A 108 -9.45 -2.65 -1.57
C ARG A 108 -8.90 -2.03 -0.30
N GLU A 109 -7.59 -2.14 -0.09
CA GLU A 109 -6.96 -1.57 1.09
C GLU A 109 -5.48 -1.31 0.84
N VAL A 110 -4.92 -0.47 1.68
CA VAL A 110 -3.50 -0.18 1.76
C VAL A 110 -3.02 -0.69 3.11
N ALA A 111 -1.80 -1.18 3.19
CA ALA A 111 -1.29 -1.74 4.43
C ALA A 111 0.13 -1.30 4.74
N LEU A 112 0.43 -1.21 6.03
CA LEU A 112 1.81 -1.27 6.53
C LEU A 112 2.19 -2.74 6.54
N VAL A 113 3.30 -3.07 5.91
CA VAL A 113 3.69 -4.47 5.66
C VAL A 113 5.14 -4.68 6.10
N SER A 114 5.37 -5.69 6.94
CA SER A 114 6.71 -6.00 7.41
C SER A 114 7.59 -6.65 6.34
N ASP A 115 6.99 -7.31 5.33
CA ASP A 115 7.72 -7.93 4.22
C ASP A 115 7.04 -7.56 2.88
N PRO A 116 7.33 -6.38 2.33
CA PRO A 116 6.68 -5.93 1.09
C PRO A 116 7.13 -6.77 -0.11
N VAL A 117 6.22 -6.90 -1.09
CA VAL A 117 6.50 -7.62 -2.33
C VAL A 117 7.50 -6.89 -3.25
N ASN A 118 7.80 -5.65 -2.95
CA ASN A 118 8.83 -4.85 -3.60
C ASN A 118 9.44 -3.94 -2.55
N GLU A 119 10.77 -3.93 -2.46
CA GLU A 119 11.49 -3.14 -1.45
C GLU A 119 11.29 -1.64 -1.60
N GLU A 120 10.90 -1.18 -2.78
CA GLU A 120 10.60 0.22 -3.04
C GLU A 120 9.21 0.63 -2.56
N TYR A 121 8.36 -0.33 -2.16
CA TYR A 121 7.05 -0.03 -1.58
C TYR A 121 7.21 0.25 -0.11
N SER A 122 7.17 1.54 0.24
CA SER A 122 7.33 1.96 1.63
C SER A 122 6.57 3.24 1.93
N PHE A 123 6.22 3.38 3.20
CA PHE A 123 5.69 4.63 3.75
C PHE A 123 6.79 5.36 4.52
N GLU A 124 6.75 6.68 4.45
CA GLU A 124 7.53 7.57 5.30
C GLU A 124 6.60 8.37 6.20
N ILE A 125 7.05 8.66 7.39
CA ILE A 125 6.34 9.57 8.28
C ILE A 125 6.53 10.99 7.77
N VAL A 126 5.44 11.66 7.42
CA VAL A 126 5.44 13.05 6.97
C VAL A 126 5.15 13.95 8.14
N GLU A 127 4.24 13.54 9.01
CA GLU A 127 3.87 14.30 10.18
C GLU A 127 3.52 13.32 11.30
N ASP A 128 4.19 13.46 12.43
CA ASP A 128 3.94 12.66 13.62
C ASP A 128 3.34 13.56 14.71
N LYS A 129 2.01 13.50 14.82
CA LYS A 129 1.30 14.17 15.89
C LYS A 129 1.11 13.17 17.02
N ASN A 130 2.13 13.05 17.86
CA ASN A 130 2.03 12.27 19.08
C ASN A 130 1.18 13.05 20.10
N ASP A 131 -0.05 12.67 20.15
CA ASP A 131 -0.95 13.16 21.22
C ASP A 131 -0.97 12.18 22.37
#